data_87954d98fe638823da5ae632c7731393
#
_entry.id   87954d98fe638823da5ae632c7731393
#
_cell.length_a   1.000
_cell.length_b   1.000
_cell.length_c   1.000
_cell.angle_alpha   90.00
_cell.angle_beta   90.00
_cell.angle_gamma   90.00
#
_symmetry.space_group_name_H-M   'P 1'
#
loop_
_entity.id
_entity.type
_entity.pdbx_description
1 polymer ?
#
loop_
_entity_poly.entity_id
_entity_poly.type
_entity_poly.pdbx_seq_one_letter_code
_entity_poly.pdbx_strand_id
1 'polypeptide(L)'
;MTEFNQAQKGFIAKPTGQIKSEKGNVIWDFDAFSFLQDQAPNTVNPTLWRQAKLNNNVGLFKVTDRVWQIRGFDLANMTIIQGDTGWIIVDTLTSKETAEAALKFARQHLGEQKISAIIFTHSHIDHFGGALGVLSSEEINARKTPILSLIHI
;
A
#
# COMPACT_ATOMS: atom_id res chain seq x y z
N MET A 1 -20.64 -8.97 14.05
CA MET A 1 -19.32 -8.30 13.94
C MET A 1 -19.57 -6.97 13.25
N THR A 2 -19.20 -5.84 13.84
CA THR A 2 -19.38 -4.53 13.22
C THR A 2 -18.45 -4.37 12.01
N GLU A 3 -18.79 -3.47 11.08
CA GLU A 3 -17.92 -3.18 9.93
C GLU A 3 -16.54 -2.63 10.33
N PHE A 4 -16.46 -1.86 11.43
CA PHE A 4 -15.18 -1.39 11.98
C PHE A 4 -14.29 -2.57 12.42
N ASN A 5 -14.87 -3.59 13.06
CA ASN A 5 -14.14 -4.80 13.42
C ASN A 5 -13.70 -5.58 12.18
N GLN A 6 -14.52 -5.58 11.12
CA GLN A 6 -14.15 -6.22 9.84
C GLN A 6 -13.02 -5.46 9.13
N ALA A 7 -13.06 -4.12 9.14
CA ALA A 7 -12.01 -3.29 8.54
C ALA A 7 -10.63 -3.48 9.22
N GLN A 8 -10.63 -3.84 10.51
CA GLN A 8 -9.40 -4.13 11.28
C GLN A 8 -8.98 -5.59 11.26
N LYS A 9 -9.76 -6.47 10.63
CA LYS A 9 -9.44 -7.90 10.59
C LYS A 9 -8.08 -8.14 9.90
N GLY A 10 -7.24 -8.95 10.55
CA GLY A 10 -5.91 -9.28 10.04
C GLY A 10 -4.86 -8.19 10.24
N PHE A 11 -5.15 -7.14 11.00
CA PHE A 11 -4.18 -6.09 11.33
C PHE A 11 -2.91 -6.66 11.96
N ILE A 12 -1.74 -6.25 11.44
CA ILE A 12 -0.41 -6.66 11.92
C ILE A 12 0.31 -5.48 12.55
N ALA A 13 0.45 -4.38 11.80
CA ALA A 13 1.22 -3.22 12.24
C ALA A 13 0.75 -1.93 11.57
N LYS A 14 0.96 -0.79 12.24
CA LYS A 14 0.66 0.56 11.76
C LYS A 14 1.96 1.35 11.56
N PRO A 15 2.15 2.05 10.43
CA PRO A 15 3.24 2.99 10.23
C PRO A 15 3.02 4.26 11.06
N THR A 16 4.08 5.02 11.27
CA THR A 16 4.07 6.32 11.96
C THR A 16 4.91 7.34 11.21
N GLY A 17 4.66 8.63 11.45
CA GLY A 17 5.45 9.72 10.90
C GLY A 17 5.13 10.03 9.44
N GLN A 18 6.16 10.36 8.67
CA GLN A 18 6.01 10.89 7.31
C GLN A 18 6.92 10.16 6.32
N ILE A 19 6.41 9.95 5.11
CA ILE A 19 7.21 9.57 3.95
C ILE A 19 7.71 10.87 3.30
N LYS A 20 9.02 10.97 3.07
CA LYS A 20 9.66 12.16 2.49
C LYS A 20 10.45 11.80 1.24
N SER A 21 10.50 12.74 0.30
CA SER A 21 11.40 12.65 -0.84
C SER A 21 12.86 12.84 -0.42
N GLU A 22 13.79 12.55 -1.32
CA GLU A 22 15.23 12.81 -1.13
C GLU A 22 15.54 14.28 -0.81
N LYS A 23 14.70 15.20 -1.28
CA LYS A 23 14.80 16.65 -1.01
C LYS A 23 14.14 17.08 0.32
N GLY A 24 13.61 16.14 1.10
CA GLY A 24 12.96 16.41 2.38
C GLY A 24 11.48 16.85 2.30
N ASN A 25 10.90 16.94 1.11
CA ASN A 25 9.48 17.27 0.96
C ASN A 25 8.61 16.12 1.48
N VAL A 26 7.55 16.44 2.22
CA VAL A 26 6.57 15.45 2.66
C VAL A 26 5.78 14.96 1.46
N ILE A 27 5.82 13.66 1.21
CA ILE A 27 5.05 12.96 0.16
C ILE A 27 3.76 12.41 0.77
N TRP A 28 3.84 11.81 1.97
CA TRP A 28 2.70 11.26 2.68
C TRP A 28 2.87 11.44 4.19
N ASP A 29 1.78 11.76 4.88
CA ASP A 29 1.77 11.94 6.33
C ASP A 29 0.71 11.03 6.93
N PHE A 30 1.13 10.05 7.74
CA PHE A 30 0.23 9.08 8.36
C PHE A 30 -0.66 9.68 9.44
N ASP A 31 -0.32 10.85 9.96
CA ASP A 31 -1.08 11.56 10.98
C ASP A 31 -2.01 12.64 10.41
N ALA A 32 -1.94 12.92 9.10
CA ALA A 32 -2.75 13.94 8.43
C ALA A 32 -4.27 13.75 8.63
N PHE A 33 -4.73 12.51 8.82
CA PHE A 33 -6.13 12.17 9.01
C PHE A 33 -6.50 11.83 10.46
N SER A 34 -5.66 12.22 11.44
CA SER A 34 -5.90 11.96 12.86
C SER A 34 -7.20 12.59 13.37
N PHE A 35 -7.64 13.72 12.78
CA PHE A 35 -8.93 14.37 13.09
C PHE A 35 -10.16 13.48 12.86
N LEU A 36 -10.03 12.40 12.08
CA LEU A 36 -11.13 11.43 11.89
C LEU A 36 -11.47 10.62 13.14
N GLN A 37 -10.66 10.69 14.20
CA GLN A 37 -10.99 10.10 15.51
C GLN A 37 -12.15 10.83 16.19
N ASP A 38 -12.33 12.12 15.91
CA ASP A 38 -13.34 12.99 16.51
C ASP A 38 -14.75 12.70 15.96
N GLN A 39 -15.73 13.42 16.52
CA GLN A 39 -17.10 13.41 16.01
C GLN A 39 -17.19 14.17 14.67
N ALA A 40 -18.11 13.74 13.82
CA ALA A 40 -18.36 14.43 12.56
C ALA A 40 -18.78 15.89 12.82
N PRO A 41 -18.14 16.89 12.18
CA PRO A 41 -18.65 18.26 12.20
C PRO A 41 -20.05 18.34 11.56
N ASN A 42 -20.87 19.29 12.02
CA ASN A 42 -22.23 19.49 11.50
C ASN A 42 -22.26 19.85 9.99
N THR A 43 -21.13 20.26 9.43
CA THR A 43 -20.97 20.63 8.01
C THR A 43 -20.64 19.43 7.12
N VAL A 44 -20.42 18.25 7.70
CA VAL A 44 -20.00 17.05 6.95
C VAL A 44 -21.13 16.01 7.00
N ASN A 45 -21.36 15.35 5.84
CA ASN A 45 -22.31 14.26 5.78
C ASN A 45 -21.83 13.09 6.66
N PRO A 46 -22.65 12.61 7.63
CA PRO A 46 -22.26 11.56 8.58
C PRO A 46 -21.85 10.24 7.91
N THR A 47 -22.47 9.91 6.77
CA THR A 47 -22.11 8.69 6.00
C THR A 47 -20.71 8.80 5.40
N LEU A 48 -20.36 9.96 4.85
CA LEU A 48 -19.01 10.21 4.32
C LEU A 48 -17.97 10.21 5.43
N TRP A 49 -18.29 10.82 6.59
CA TRP A 49 -17.39 10.76 7.74
C TRP A 49 -17.14 9.34 8.22
N ARG A 50 -18.20 8.54 8.32
CA ARG A 50 -18.09 7.13 8.68
C ARG A 50 -17.24 6.35 7.67
N GLN A 51 -17.46 6.57 6.36
CA GLN A 51 -16.65 5.95 5.31
C GLN A 51 -15.17 6.36 5.40
N ALA A 52 -14.90 7.64 5.66
CA ALA A 52 -13.54 8.12 5.86
C ALA A 52 -12.85 7.44 7.06
N LYS A 53 -13.58 7.25 8.18
CA LYS A 53 -13.06 6.48 9.32
C LYS A 53 -12.74 5.03 8.96
N LEU A 54 -13.57 4.37 8.16
CA LEU A 54 -13.30 3.01 7.69
C LEU A 54 -12.07 2.95 6.78
N ASN A 55 -11.91 3.92 5.88
CA ASN A 55 -10.76 4.01 4.99
C ASN A 55 -9.45 4.34 5.74
N ASN A 56 -9.55 4.99 6.90
CA ASN A 56 -8.37 5.33 7.71
C ASN A 56 -7.82 4.14 8.54
N ASN A 57 -8.12 2.91 8.16
CA ASN A 57 -7.46 1.72 8.68
C ASN A 57 -6.13 1.51 7.94
N VAL A 58 -5.11 2.26 8.38
CA VAL A 58 -3.78 2.30 7.78
C VAL A 58 -2.89 1.20 8.37
N GLY A 59 -2.11 0.53 7.53
CA GLY A 59 -1.12 -0.44 7.99
C GLY A 59 -0.95 -1.67 7.12
N LEU A 60 -0.33 -2.68 7.70
CA LEU A 60 -0.15 -4.02 7.12
C LEU A 60 -1.23 -4.95 7.68
N PHE A 61 -1.90 -5.66 6.79
CA PHE A 61 -3.00 -6.57 7.12
C PHE A 61 -2.79 -7.95 6.48
N LYS A 62 -3.00 -9.00 7.24
CA LYS A 62 -3.10 -10.37 6.71
C LYS A 62 -4.51 -10.59 6.15
N VAL A 63 -4.61 -10.90 4.87
CA VAL A 63 -5.87 -11.21 4.19
C VAL A 63 -6.15 -12.71 4.25
N THR A 64 -5.17 -13.52 3.87
CA THR A 64 -5.17 -14.98 3.98
C THR A 64 -3.78 -15.47 4.38
N ASP A 65 -3.53 -16.78 4.41
CA ASP A 65 -2.24 -17.33 4.85
C ASP A 65 -1.05 -16.90 3.98
N ARG A 66 -1.27 -16.59 2.71
CA ARG A 66 -0.20 -16.20 1.77
C ARG A 66 -0.44 -14.83 1.12
N VAL A 67 -1.39 -14.04 1.65
CA VAL A 67 -1.75 -12.75 1.07
C VAL A 67 -1.83 -11.69 2.15
N TRP A 68 -1.12 -10.58 1.92
CA TRP A 68 -1.16 -9.39 2.77
C TRP A 68 -1.52 -8.17 1.94
N GLN A 69 -1.99 -7.14 2.60
CA GLN A 69 -2.32 -5.87 1.99
C GLN A 69 -1.75 -4.73 2.83
N ILE A 70 -1.09 -3.80 2.16
CA ILE A 70 -0.66 -2.53 2.73
C ILE A 70 -1.69 -1.49 2.34
N ARG A 71 -2.22 -0.79 3.33
CA ARG A 71 -3.30 0.19 3.21
C ARG A 71 -2.85 1.54 3.74
N GLY A 72 -3.25 2.61 3.06
CA GLY A 72 -3.07 3.99 3.53
C GLY A 72 -1.64 4.52 3.46
N PHE A 73 -0.77 3.95 2.62
CA PHE A 73 0.54 4.52 2.30
C PHE A 73 0.48 5.55 1.19
N ASP A 74 -0.59 5.56 0.44
CA ASP A 74 -1.10 6.65 -0.40
C ASP A 74 -2.56 6.36 -0.82
N LEU A 75 -3.00 6.73 -2.01
CA LEU A 75 -4.40 6.61 -2.46
C LEU A 75 -4.82 5.15 -2.68
N ALA A 76 -3.93 4.33 -3.25
CA ALA A 76 -4.21 2.93 -3.54
C ALA A 76 -3.70 2.00 -2.42
N ASN A 77 -3.98 0.71 -2.55
CA ASN A 77 -3.43 -0.33 -1.70
C ASN A 77 -2.42 -1.15 -2.49
N MET A 78 -1.36 -1.62 -1.81
CA MET A 78 -0.43 -2.61 -2.36
C MET A 78 -0.78 -3.99 -1.81
N THR A 79 -0.98 -4.97 -2.68
CA THR A 79 -1.19 -6.36 -2.26
C THR A 79 0.07 -7.18 -2.49
N ILE A 80 0.44 -7.98 -1.48
CA ILE A 80 1.61 -8.86 -1.49
C ILE A 80 1.11 -10.30 -1.45
N ILE A 81 1.51 -11.11 -2.42
CA ILE A 81 1.20 -12.53 -2.48
C ILE A 81 2.50 -13.32 -2.35
N GLN A 82 2.58 -14.23 -1.40
CA GLN A 82 3.71 -15.14 -1.25
C GLN A 82 3.67 -16.22 -2.33
N GLY A 83 4.54 -16.09 -3.30
CA GLY A 83 4.83 -17.15 -4.27
C GLY A 83 5.87 -18.16 -3.75
N ASP A 84 6.18 -19.17 -4.53
CA ASP A 84 7.17 -20.18 -4.16
C ASP A 84 8.61 -19.67 -4.29
N THR A 85 8.82 -18.66 -5.12
CA THR A 85 10.15 -18.08 -5.41
C THR A 85 10.34 -16.67 -4.87
N GLY A 86 9.34 -16.07 -4.22
CA GLY A 86 9.35 -14.70 -3.68
C GLY A 86 7.96 -14.08 -3.71
N TRP A 87 7.91 -12.77 -3.55
CA TRP A 87 6.65 -12.04 -3.55
C TRP A 87 6.19 -11.65 -4.95
N ILE A 88 4.89 -11.75 -5.18
CA ILE A 88 4.18 -11.14 -6.30
C ILE A 88 3.51 -9.88 -5.73
N ILE A 89 3.82 -8.72 -6.32
CA ILE A 89 3.23 -7.45 -5.92
C ILE A 89 2.09 -7.11 -6.87
N VAL A 90 0.91 -6.84 -6.34
CA VAL A 90 -0.22 -6.34 -7.13
C VAL A 90 -0.43 -4.89 -6.77
N ASP A 91 -0.28 -4.03 -7.77
CA ASP A 91 -0.22 -2.57 -7.73
C ASP A 91 0.92 -2.01 -6.87
N THR A 92 1.48 -0.90 -7.30
CA THR A 92 2.72 -0.37 -6.72
C THR A 92 2.57 1.05 -6.17
N LEU A 93 1.34 1.50 -5.90
CA LEU A 93 1.06 2.83 -5.38
C LEU A 93 1.42 3.96 -6.39
N THR A 94 1.28 5.20 -5.94
CA THR A 94 1.39 6.40 -6.79
C THR A 94 2.82 6.82 -7.07
N SER A 95 3.72 6.72 -6.08
CA SER A 95 5.08 7.23 -6.18
C SER A 95 6.14 6.21 -5.75
N LYS A 96 7.37 6.43 -6.25
CA LYS A 96 8.54 5.65 -5.82
C LYS A 96 8.66 5.63 -4.30
N GLU A 97 8.53 6.79 -3.66
CA GLU A 97 8.73 6.96 -2.23
C GLU A 97 7.68 6.21 -1.40
N THR A 98 6.41 6.26 -1.80
CA THR A 98 5.33 5.53 -1.10
C THR A 98 5.47 4.03 -1.29
N ALA A 99 5.81 3.56 -2.48
CA ALA A 99 6.03 2.15 -2.79
C ALA A 99 7.26 1.59 -2.05
N GLU A 100 8.38 2.31 -2.03
CA GLU A 100 9.59 1.93 -1.30
C GLU A 100 9.33 1.84 0.20
N ALA A 101 8.64 2.83 0.76
CA ALA A 101 8.26 2.84 2.17
C ALA A 101 7.34 1.66 2.52
N ALA A 102 6.34 1.39 1.67
CA ALA A 102 5.41 0.28 1.84
C ALA A 102 6.13 -1.08 1.80
N LEU A 103 6.99 -1.29 0.81
CA LEU A 103 7.76 -2.52 0.67
C LEU A 103 8.74 -2.73 1.85
N LYS A 104 9.44 -1.65 2.26
CA LYS A 104 10.31 -1.68 3.44
C LYS A 104 9.53 -2.05 4.69
N PHE A 105 8.35 -1.45 4.90
CA PHE A 105 7.48 -1.75 6.03
C PHE A 105 7.02 -3.21 6.02
N ALA A 106 6.65 -3.74 4.85
CA ALA A 106 6.30 -5.15 4.72
C ALA A 106 7.47 -6.07 5.09
N ARG A 107 8.68 -5.79 4.58
CA ARG A 107 9.88 -6.57 4.88
C ARG A 107 10.24 -6.60 6.36
N GLN A 108 10.05 -5.49 7.07
CA GLN A 108 10.27 -5.42 8.52
C GLN A 108 9.39 -6.38 9.33
N HIS A 109 8.18 -6.70 8.84
CA HIS A 109 7.20 -7.50 9.57
C HIS A 109 7.04 -8.93 9.03
N LEU A 110 7.35 -9.15 7.75
CA LEU A 110 7.15 -10.43 7.07
C LEU A 110 8.49 -11.12 6.70
N GLY A 111 9.61 -10.43 6.87
CA GLY A 111 10.93 -10.89 6.45
C GLY A 111 11.28 -10.48 5.01
N GLU A 112 12.57 -10.57 4.68
CA GLU A 112 13.09 -10.19 3.36
C GLU A 112 12.72 -11.25 2.31
N GLN A 113 12.16 -10.77 1.20
CA GLN A 113 11.85 -11.58 0.03
C GLN A 113 12.20 -10.83 -1.25
N LYS A 114 12.66 -11.56 -2.27
CA LYS A 114 12.78 -11.00 -3.61
C LYS A 114 11.42 -10.81 -4.26
N ILE A 115 11.33 -9.87 -5.18
CA ILE A 115 10.13 -9.69 -5.99
C ILE A 115 10.19 -10.64 -7.19
N SER A 116 9.20 -11.53 -7.28
CA SER A 116 9.10 -12.54 -8.35
C SER A 116 8.28 -12.05 -9.54
N ALA A 117 7.32 -11.16 -9.31
CA ALA A 117 6.52 -10.53 -10.36
C ALA A 117 5.84 -9.25 -9.84
N ILE A 118 5.45 -8.37 -10.77
CA ILE A 118 4.55 -7.25 -10.52
C ILE A 118 3.34 -7.41 -11.45
N ILE A 119 2.15 -7.11 -10.91
CA ILE A 119 0.89 -7.10 -11.67
C ILE A 119 0.24 -5.73 -11.47
N PHE A 120 -0.09 -5.04 -12.56
CA PHE A 120 -0.90 -3.82 -12.52
C PHE A 120 -2.35 -4.16 -12.86
N THR A 121 -3.27 -3.84 -11.96
CA THR A 121 -4.71 -4.12 -12.15
C THR A 121 -5.31 -3.26 -13.24
N HIS A 122 -4.87 -2.00 -13.36
CA HIS A 122 -5.35 -1.07 -14.38
C HIS A 122 -4.39 0.12 -14.56
N SER A 123 -4.74 1.06 -15.46
CA SER A 123 -3.86 2.12 -15.96
C SER A 123 -3.92 3.44 -15.18
N HIS A 124 -4.50 3.50 -13.99
CA HIS A 124 -4.42 4.70 -13.15
C HIS A 124 -3.06 4.78 -12.46
N ILE A 125 -2.53 5.99 -12.34
CA ILE A 125 -1.17 6.25 -11.85
C ILE A 125 -0.92 5.73 -10.43
N ASP A 126 -1.93 5.76 -9.57
CA ASP A 126 -1.88 5.27 -8.20
C ASP A 126 -1.76 3.73 -8.08
N HIS A 127 -1.78 3.01 -9.21
CA HIS A 127 -1.59 1.57 -9.28
C HIS A 127 -0.24 1.15 -9.89
N PHE A 128 0.41 2.01 -10.69
CA PHE A 128 1.70 1.67 -11.32
C PHE A 128 2.83 2.68 -11.09
N GLY A 129 2.52 3.92 -10.68
CA GLY A 129 3.50 5.00 -10.62
C GLY A 129 4.67 4.74 -9.68
N GLY A 130 4.47 3.92 -8.65
CA GLY A 130 5.49 3.55 -7.68
C GLY A 130 6.38 2.36 -8.06
N ALA A 131 6.30 1.84 -9.29
CA ALA A 131 7.04 0.64 -9.71
C ALA A 131 8.55 0.71 -9.44
N LEU A 132 9.18 1.88 -9.60
CA LEU A 132 10.59 2.12 -9.30
C LEU A 132 10.94 2.09 -7.79
N GLY A 133 9.94 2.11 -6.92
CA GLY A 133 10.10 1.87 -5.49
C GLY A 133 10.05 0.39 -5.10
N VAL A 134 9.59 -0.47 -6.03
CA VAL A 134 9.51 -1.93 -5.85
C VAL A 134 10.68 -2.64 -6.51
N LEU A 135 11.04 -2.22 -7.72
CA LEU A 135 12.18 -2.74 -8.49
C LEU A 135 13.13 -1.60 -8.87
N SER A 136 14.41 -1.83 -8.74
CA SER A 136 15.42 -0.90 -9.27
C SER A 136 15.40 -0.89 -10.80
N SER A 137 15.92 0.21 -11.40
CA SER A 137 16.08 0.31 -12.85
C SER A 137 16.97 -0.82 -13.42
N GLU A 138 17.96 -1.28 -12.64
CA GLU A 138 18.84 -2.38 -13.02
C GLU A 138 18.09 -3.71 -13.06
N GLU A 139 17.24 -4.00 -12.10
CA GLU A 139 16.40 -5.21 -12.09
C GLU A 139 15.41 -5.22 -13.26
N ILE A 140 14.80 -4.06 -13.56
CA ILE A 140 13.89 -3.90 -14.70
C ILE A 140 14.65 -4.12 -16.02
N ASN A 141 15.81 -3.50 -16.19
CA ASN A 141 16.63 -3.61 -17.40
C ASN A 141 17.17 -5.02 -17.59
N ALA A 142 17.47 -5.73 -16.51
CA ALA A 142 17.88 -7.13 -16.58
C ALA A 142 16.74 -8.08 -17.00
N ARG A 143 15.50 -7.60 -17.09
CA ARG A 143 14.29 -8.36 -17.47
C ARG A 143 14.10 -9.67 -16.69
N LYS A 144 14.55 -9.68 -15.45
CA LYS A 144 14.48 -10.88 -14.58
C LYS A 144 13.15 -11.01 -13.85
N THR A 145 12.43 -9.89 -13.69
CA THR A 145 11.13 -9.86 -13.00
C THR A 145 10.04 -9.52 -14.01
N PRO A 146 9.10 -10.42 -14.27
CA PRO A 146 7.97 -10.14 -15.15
C PRO A 146 7.07 -9.06 -14.58
N ILE A 147 6.64 -8.14 -15.45
CA ILE A 147 5.64 -7.11 -15.14
C ILE A 147 4.46 -7.36 -16.06
N LEU A 148 3.32 -7.66 -15.48
CA LEU A 148 2.07 -7.91 -16.18
C LEU A 148 1.14 -6.70 -16.05
N SER A 149 0.52 -6.30 -17.15
CA SER A 149 -0.46 -5.22 -17.18
C SER A 149 -1.51 -5.51 -18.25
N LEU A 150 -2.55 -4.68 -18.35
CA LEU A 150 -3.64 -4.84 -19.32
C LEU A 150 -3.18 -4.96 -20.79
N ILE A 151 -2.02 -4.42 -21.14
CA ILE A 151 -1.49 -4.53 -22.52
C ILE A 151 -1.00 -5.94 -22.86
N HIS A 152 -0.93 -6.85 -21.88
CA HIS A 152 -0.49 -8.24 -22.07
C HIS A 152 -1.66 -9.24 -22.14
N ILE A 153 -2.91 -8.74 -22.04
CA ILE A 153 -4.14 -9.55 -22.04
C ILE A 153 -4.80 -9.50 -23.42
#